data_f87dbd1a6bcfb826131b68691c5ceea7
#
_entry.id   f87dbd1a6bcfb826131b68691c5ceea7
#
_cell.length_a   1.000
_cell.length_b   1.000
_cell.length_c   1.000
_cell.angle_alpha   90.00
_cell.angle_beta   90.00
_cell.angle_gamma   90.00
#
_symmetry.space_group_name_H-M   'P 1'
#
loop_
_entity.id
_entity.type
_entity.pdbx_description
1 polymer ?
#
loop_
_entity_poly.entity_id
_entity_poly.type
_entity_poly.pdbx_seq_one_letter_code
_entity_poly.pdbx_strand_id
1 'polypeptide(L)'
;MPEISRFYGIIIKMFFKPKEHEPSHIHALYGEYVGIFDLKTMEMTEGDMPTKAQGLIKEWISRNQNSLLQMWDSQKLRKLPPL
;
A
#
# COMPACT_ATOMS: atom_id res chain seq x y z
N MET A 1 -13.13 -3.99 4.63
CA MET A 1 -11.72 -3.97 4.25
C MET A 1 -11.33 -2.55 3.95
N PRO A 2 -10.34 -2.01 4.64
CA PRO A 2 -10.01 -0.60 4.48
C PRO A 2 -9.23 -0.34 3.19
N GLU A 3 -9.96 0.12 2.19
CA GLU A 3 -9.35 0.57 0.95
C GLU A 3 -8.86 2.00 1.13
N ILE A 4 -7.57 2.23 0.86
CA ILE A 4 -6.95 3.54 1.04
C ILE A 4 -7.03 4.37 -0.23
N SER A 5 -6.83 3.74 -1.38
CA SER A 5 -6.87 4.43 -2.66
C SER A 5 -7.08 3.45 -3.79
N ARG A 6 -7.43 3.97 -4.96
CA ARG A 6 -7.61 3.15 -6.16
C ARG A 6 -7.22 4.00 -7.37
N PHE A 7 -6.33 3.47 -8.20
CA PHE A 7 -5.87 4.18 -9.39
C PHE A 7 -5.36 3.18 -10.42
N TYR A 8 -5.66 3.43 -11.68
CA TYR A 8 -5.21 2.60 -12.82
C TYR A 8 -5.49 1.11 -12.64
N GLY A 9 -6.62 0.76 -12.02
CA GLY A 9 -6.97 -0.62 -11.77
C GLY A 9 -6.29 -1.24 -10.57
N ILE A 10 -5.48 -0.47 -9.86
CA ILE A 10 -4.77 -0.93 -8.65
C ILE A 10 -5.55 -0.48 -7.42
N ILE A 11 -5.77 -1.41 -6.50
CA ILE A 11 -6.45 -1.12 -5.24
C ILE A 11 -5.44 -1.22 -4.10
N ILE A 12 -5.34 -0.17 -3.30
CA ILE A 12 -4.42 -0.14 -2.16
C ILE A 12 -5.22 -0.31 -0.88
N LYS A 13 -4.79 -1.25 -0.04
CA LYS A 13 -5.42 -1.53 1.25
C LYS A 13 -4.40 -1.53 2.37
N MET A 14 -4.84 -1.15 3.56
CA MET A 14 -4.04 -1.24 4.77
C MET A 14 -4.90 -1.90 5.85
N PHE A 15 -4.30 -2.79 6.61
CA PHE A 15 -5.02 -3.54 7.63
C PHE A 15 -4.57 -3.13 9.03
N PHE A 16 -5.45 -3.31 10.01
CA PHE A 16 -5.17 -2.95 11.39
C PHE A 16 -4.29 -3.98 12.10
N LYS A 17 -3.44 -3.49 13.00
CA LYS A 17 -2.80 -4.33 14.00
C LYS A 17 -3.88 -4.85 14.96
N PRO A 18 -3.68 -5.98 15.64
CA PRO A 18 -2.51 -6.85 15.65
C PRO A 18 -2.51 -7.89 14.54
N LYS A 19 -3.44 -7.83 13.61
CA LYS A 19 -3.49 -8.80 12.51
C LYS A 19 -2.28 -8.66 11.57
N GLU A 20 -1.72 -7.45 11.53
CA GLU A 20 -0.57 -7.17 10.69
C GLU A 20 0.62 -6.82 11.56
N HIS A 21 1.81 -7.21 11.11
CA HIS A 21 3.04 -7.04 11.86
C HIS A 21 3.97 -6.04 11.19
N GLU A 22 4.93 -5.53 11.97
CA GLU A 22 6.02 -4.75 11.38
C GLU A 22 6.82 -5.64 10.43
N PRO A 23 7.38 -5.06 9.36
CA PRO A 23 7.43 -3.62 9.06
C PRO A 23 6.10 -3.09 8.55
N SER A 24 5.95 -1.76 8.63
CA SER A 24 4.76 -1.08 8.10
C SER A 24 4.62 -1.36 6.61
N HIS A 25 3.42 -1.69 6.17
CA HIS A 25 3.20 -2.11 4.79
C HIS A 25 1.77 -1.88 4.32
N ILE A 26 1.61 -1.93 3.00
CA ILE A 26 0.29 -1.90 2.39
C ILE A 26 0.15 -3.13 1.48
N HIS A 27 -1.11 -3.44 1.18
CA HIS A 27 -1.43 -4.50 0.23
C HIS A 27 -1.92 -3.83 -1.05
N ALA A 28 -1.38 -4.25 -2.18
CA ALA A 28 -1.78 -3.76 -3.49
C ALA A 28 -2.39 -4.90 -4.29
N LEU A 29 -3.56 -4.64 -4.87
CA LEU A 29 -4.26 -5.62 -5.69
C LEU A 29 -4.42 -5.08 -7.10
N TYR A 30 -4.09 -5.92 -8.08
CA TYR A 30 -4.22 -5.55 -9.49
C TYR A 30 -4.65 -6.79 -10.27
N GLY A 31 -5.95 -6.85 -10.62
CA GLY A 31 -6.50 -8.05 -11.21
C GLY A 31 -6.34 -9.21 -10.24
N GLU A 32 -5.66 -10.26 -10.67
CA GLU A 32 -5.39 -11.41 -9.81
C GLU A 32 -4.03 -11.32 -9.10
N TYR A 33 -3.30 -10.23 -9.31
CA TYR A 33 -2.01 -10.03 -8.64
C TYR A 33 -2.22 -9.39 -7.27
N VAL A 34 -1.45 -9.85 -6.29
CA VAL A 34 -1.44 -9.28 -4.95
C VAL A 34 0.01 -9.11 -4.53
N GLY A 35 0.36 -7.91 -4.06
CA GLY A 35 1.70 -7.63 -3.59
C GLY A 35 1.68 -6.88 -2.28
N ILE A 36 2.69 -7.13 -1.44
CA ILE A 36 2.86 -6.41 -0.18
C ILE A 36 4.07 -5.51 -0.34
N PHE A 37 3.89 -4.22 -0.05
CA PHE A 37 4.92 -3.21 -0.22
C PHE A 37 5.28 -2.59 1.13
N ASP A 38 6.58 -2.55 1.43
CA ASP A 38 7.11 -1.91 2.63
C ASP A 38 6.98 -0.40 2.47
N LEU A 39 6.44 0.28 3.49
CA LEU A 39 6.23 1.72 3.42
C LEU A 39 7.51 2.53 3.54
N LYS A 40 8.53 1.98 4.17
CA LYS A 40 9.79 2.69 4.36
C LYS A 40 10.73 2.55 3.17
N THR A 41 10.86 1.33 2.66
CA THR A 41 11.73 1.07 1.50
C THR A 41 11.00 1.24 0.18
N MET A 42 9.66 1.18 0.19
CA MET A 42 8.80 1.25 -0.97
C MET A 42 8.98 0.06 -1.91
N GLU A 43 9.60 -1.03 -1.42
CA GLU A 43 9.82 -2.23 -2.21
C GLU A 43 8.77 -3.29 -1.93
N MET A 44 8.46 -4.09 -2.95
CA MET A 44 7.55 -5.22 -2.76
C MET A 44 8.31 -6.31 -2.01
N THR A 45 7.78 -6.72 -0.85
CA THR A 45 8.41 -7.73 -0.02
C THR A 45 7.86 -9.12 -0.24
N GLU A 46 6.60 -9.22 -0.69
CA GLU A 46 5.95 -10.49 -0.95
C GLU A 46 4.96 -10.35 -2.09
N GLY A 47 4.65 -11.45 -2.72
CA GLY A 47 3.61 -11.49 -3.74
C GLY A 47 4.15 -11.37 -5.14
N ASP A 48 3.26 -11.01 -6.06
CA ASP A 48 3.58 -10.87 -7.47
C ASP A 48 2.84 -9.65 -8.03
N MET A 49 3.51 -8.92 -8.93
CA MET A 49 2.94 -7.71 -9.48
C MET A 49 3.69 -7.35 -10.76
N PRO A 50 2.99 -7.03 -11.86
CA PRO A 50 3.68 -6.62 -13.09
C PRO A 50 4.59 -5.42 -12.83
N THR A 51 5.71 -5.36 -13.53
CA THR A 51 6.72 -4.31 -13.34
C THR A 51 6.14 -2.91 -13.46
N LYS A 52 5.29 -2.69 -14.45
CA LYS A 52 4.67 -1.38 -14.64
C LYS A 52 3.79 -1.01 -13.45
N ALA A 53 3.01 -1.95 -12.95
CA ALA A 53 2.17 -1.71 -11.78
C ALA A 53 3.01 -1.44 -10.55
N GLN A 54 4.13 -2.16 -10.39
CA GLN A 54 5.05 -1.88 -9.28
C GLN A 54 5.55 -0.45 -9.31
N GLY A 55 5.90 0.06 -10.49
CA GLY A 55 6.37 1.43 -10.63
C GLY A 55 5.32 2.45 -10.20
N LEU A 56 4.07 2.23 -10.62
CA LEU A 56 2.97 3.11 -10.24
C LEU A 56 2.72 3.08 -8.73
N ILE A 57 2.76 1.90 -8.15
CA ILE A 57 2.56 1.74 -6.71
C ILE A 57 3.67 2.44 -5.92
N LYS A 58 4.91 2.25 -6.34
CA LYS A 58 6.05 2.89 -5.66
C LYS A 58 5.96 4.40 -5.74
N GLU A 59 5.58 4.94 -6.88
CA GLU A 59 5.42 6.38 -7.04
C GLU A 59 4.32 6.89 -6.10
N TRP A 60 3.21 6.20 -6.03
CA TRP A 60 2.11 6.58 -5.14
C TRP A 60 2.55 6.55 -3.68
N ILE A 61 3.28 5.49 -3.27
CA ILE A 61 3.79 5.39 -1.91
C ILE A 61 4.71 6.56 -1.60
N SER A 62 5.61 6.91 -2.52
CA SER A 62 6.57 7.99 -2.29
C SER A 62 5.87 9.33 -2.08
N ARG A 63 4.77 9.56 -2.77
CA ARG A 63 4.00 10.79 -2.64
C ARG A 63 3.20 10.87 -1.34
N ASN A 64 2.90 9.72 -0.74
CA ASN A 64 2.04 9.64 0.43
C ASN A 64 2.72 8.99 1.63
N GLN A 65 4.04 8.86 1.59
CA GLN A 65 4.78 8.08 2.58
C GLN A 65 4.51 8.53 4.01
N ASN A 66 4.59 9.83 4.27
CA ASN A 66 4.37 10.34 5.62
C ASN A 66 2.95 10.05 6.12
N SER A 67 1.97 10.27 5.25
CA SER A 67 0.57 9.97 5.61
C SER A 67 0.36 8.49 5.88
N LEU A 68 0.97 7.64 5.06
CA LEU A 68 0.83 6.20 5.21
C LEU A 68 1.46 5.71 6.51
N LEU A 69 2.65 6.21 6.85
CA LEU A 69 3.32 5.85 8.09
C LEU A 69 2.53 6.33 9.30
N GLN A 70 1.96 7.53 9.22
CA GLN A 70 1.14 8.08 10.29
C GLN A 70 -0.13 7.24 10.49
N MET A 71 -0.76 6.82 9.41
CA MET A 71 -1.94 5.96 9.46
C MET A 71 -1.60 4.62 10.08
N TRP A 72 -0.46 4.06 9.72
CA TRP A 72 -0.01 2.79 10.28
C TRP A 72 0.20 2.90 11.80
N ASP A 73 0.87 3.95 12.24
CA ASP A 73 1.17 4.13 13.66
C ASP A 73 -0.07 4.43 14.50
N SER A 74 -0.94 5.29 13.99
CA SER A 74 -2.15 5.70 14.74
C SER A 74 -3.27 4.69 14.65
N GLN A 75 -3.21 3.77 13.69
CA GLN A 75 -4.27 2.80 13.40
C GLN A 75 -5.59 3.48 13.02
N LYS A 76 -5.50 4.71 12.51
CA LYS A 76 -6.65 5.46 12.01
C LYS A 76 -6.51 5.59 10.50
N LEU A 77 -7.34 4.85 9.79
CA LEU A 77 -7.24 4.81 8.33
C LEU A 77 -8.14 5.86 7.69
N ARG A 78 -7.68 6.40 6.58
CA ARG A 78 -8.46 7.32 5.77
C ARG A 78 -8.07 7.15 4.31
N LYS A 79 -8.91 7.62 3.45
CA LYS A 79 -8.60 7.55 2.02
C LYS A 79 -7.59 8.62 1.64
N LEU A 80 -6.72 8.27 0.72
CA LEU A 80 -5.71 9.17 0.18
C LEU A 80 -5.98 9.39 -1.31
N PRO A 81 -5.49 10.51 -1.87
CA PRO A 81 -5.74 10.78 -3.29
C PRO A 81 -5.09 9.72 -4.18
N PRO A 82 -5.71 9.41 -5.32
CA PRO A 82 -5.09 8.47 -6.27
C PRO A 82 -3.90 9.11 -6.96
N LEU A 83 -3.13 8.26 -7.58
CA LEU A 83 -1.98 8.69 -8.40
C LEU A 83 -2.46 9.45 -9.62
#